data_d260f4a93cabe41f812b38b12f1d18b4
#
_entry.id   d260f4a93cabe41f812b38b12f1d18b4
#
_cell.length_a   1.000
_cell.length_b   1.000
_cell.length_c   1.000
_cell.angle_alpha   90.00
_cell.angle_beta   90.00
_cell.angle_gamma   90.00
#
_symmetry.space_group_name_H-M   'P 1'
#
loop_
_entity.id
_entity.type
_entity.pdbx_description
1 polymer ?
#
loop_
_entity_poly.entity_id
_entity_poly.type
_entity_poly.pdbx_seq_one_letter_code
_entity_poly.pdbx_strand_id
1 'polypeptide(L)'
;MTQLATPAAGAGAASEFEDLGRDLLPGVLGIEFDSVEAGAVFSRLPVGRRHMAPNGFLHAASVIALADTSCGYGCQVSLPAGASGFTTVELKSNFMGTATVGDVLTCRAWLVHGGRSTQVWDAEVRKLHPSPHSDGEGKTLALFRCTQMVLYPKKAS
;
A
#
# COMPACT_ATOMS: atom_id res chain seq x y z
N MET A 1 -14.76 11.07 -16.34
CA MET A 1 -14.26 10.36 -15.15
C MET A 1 -14.34 11.32 -13.99
N THR A 2 -15.25 11.10 -13.06
CA THR A 2 -15.36 11.92 -11.85
C THR A 2 -14.15 11.59 -10.98
N GLN A 3 -13.27 12.55 -10.79
CA GLN A 3 -12.14 12.43 -9.88
C GLN A 3 -12.73 12.34 -8.47
N LEU A 4 -12.58 11.18 -7.81
CA LEU A 4 -12.98 11.04 -6.42
C LEU A 4 -12.18 12.03 -5.57
N ALA A 5 -12.86 12.76 -4.70
CA ALA A 5 -12.19 13.65 -3.76
C ALA A 5 -11.22 12.82 -2.91
N THR A 6 -9.96 13.22 -2.91
CA THR A 6 -8.91 12.49 -2.19
C THR A 6 -8.90 12.94 -0.74
N PRO A 7 -8.85 11.99 0.22
CA PRO A 7 -8.65 12.31 1.62
C PRO A 7 -7.38 13.15 1.85
N ALA A 8 -7.45 14.12 2.75
CA ALA A 8 -6.27 14.83 3.21
C ALA A 8 -5.52 13.98 4.26
N ALA A 9 -4.18 14.12 4.31
CA ALA A 9 -3.40 13.46 5.36
C ALA A 9 -3.86 13.91 6.76
N GLY A 10 -3.99 12.97 7.70
CA GLY A 10 -4.35 13.29 9.08
C GLY A 10 -5.07 12.15 9.80
N ALA A 11 -5.41 12.39 11.07
CA ALA A 11 -6.20 11.46 11.87
C ALA A 11 -7.59 11.29 11.23
N GLY A 12 -7.90 10.08 10.75
CA GLY A 12 -9.12 9.76 10.00
C GLY A 12 -8.88 9.44 8.52
N ALA A 13 -7.72 9.79 7.96
CA ALA A 13 -7.40 9.46 6.56
C ALA A 13 -7.48 7.96 6.27
N ALA A 14 -7.10 7.11 7.22
CA ALA A 14 -7.16 5.66 7.07
C ALA A 14 -8.59 5.20 6.75
N SER A 15 -9.59 5.61 7.55
CA SER A 15 -11.00 5.24 7.34
C SER A 15 -11.57 5.82 6.04
N GLU A 16 -11.18 7.04 5.66
CA GLU A 16 -11.61 7.64 4.40
C GLU A 16 -11.06 6.87 3.18
N PHE A 17 -9.80 6.40 3.25
CA PHE A 17 -9.23 5.57 2.20
C PHE A 17 -9.84 4.16 2.15
N GLU A 18 -10.19 3.58 3.30
CA GLU A 18 -10.94 2.32 3.36
C GLU A 18 -12.32 2.47 2.70
N ASP A 19 -13.05 3.54 3.03
CA ASP A 19 -14.34 3.83 2.42
C ASP A 19 -14.23 4.05 0.90
N LEU A 20 -13.24 4.81 0.47
CA LEU A 20 -12.95 5.05 -0.95
C LEU A 20 -12.62 3.75 -1.71
N GLY A 21 -11.88 2.85 -1.07
CA GLY A 21 -11.43 1.59 -1.64
C GLY A 21 -12.39 0.41 -1.47
N ARG A 22 -13.51 0.57 -0.76
CA ARG A 22 -14.38 -0.52 -0.28
C ARG A 22 -14.82 -1.51 -1.36
N ASP A 23 -15.30 -1.00 -2.49
CA ASP A 23 -15.78 -1.80 -3.62
C ASP A 23 -14.72 -1.93 -4.74
N LEU A 24 -13.50 -1.48 -4.48
CA LEU A 24 -12.36 -1.55 -5.38
C LEU A 24 -11.37 -2.63 -4.91
N LEU A 25 -10.29 -2.82 -5.66
CA LEU A 25 -9.32 -3.88 -5.38
C LEU A 25 -8.84 -3.94 -3.92
N PRO A 26 -8.48 -2.83 -3.25
CA PRO A 26 -8.04 -2.87 -1.86
C PRO A 26 -9.11 -3.47 -0.91
N GLY A 27 -10.34 -2.99 -1.01
CA GLY A 27 -11.45 -3.48 -0.18
C GLY A 27 -11.85 -4.91 -0.51
N VAL A 28 -11.89 -5.29 -1.81
CA VAL A 28 -12.17 -6.67 -2.24
C VAL A 28 -11.13 -7.64 -1.68
N LEU A 29 -9.88 -7.24 -1.58
CA LEU A 29 -8.83 -8.03 -0.93
C LEU A 29 -8.90 -7.96 0.60
N GLY A 30 -9.56 -6.98 1.18
CA GLY A 30 -9.63 -6.78 2.63
C GLY A 30 -8.36 -6.18 3.20
N ILE A 31 -7.75 -5.25 2.47
CA ILE A 31 -6.63 -4.44 2.97
C ILE A 31 -7.20 -3.41 3.96
N GLU A 32 -6.63 -3.36 5.14
CA GLU A 32 -6.98 -2.44 6.23
C GLU A 32 -5.82 -1.46 6.47
N PHE A 33 -6.13 -0.22 6.89
CA PHE A 33 -5.12 0.81 7.12
C PHE A 33 -5.10 1.23 8.59
N ASP A 34 -3.92 1.11 9.21
CA ASP A 34 -3.70 1.60 10.57
C ASP A 34 -3.41 3.10 10.57
N SER A 35 -2.65 3.59 9.57
CA SER A 35 -2.43 5.03 9.33
C SER A 35 -2.07 5.33 7.89
N VAL A 36 -2.48 6.51 7.41
CA VAL A 36 -2.10 7.07 6.10
C VAL A 36 -1.66 8.51 6.31
N GLU A 37 -0.35 8.72 6.29
CA GLU A 37 0.28 10.01 6.55
C GLU A 37 1.21 10.41 5.40
N ALA A 38 1.49 11.70 5.28
CA ALA A 38 2.47 12.16 4.31
C ALA A 38 3.84 11.53 4.61
N GLY A 39 4.38 10.80 3.64
CA GLY A 39 5.66 10.12 3.75
C GLY A 39 5.64 8.74 4.41
N ALA A 40 4.54 8.30 5.03
CA ALA A 40 4.46 6.96 5.64
C ALA A 40 3.03 6.40 5.68
N VAL A 41 2.91 5.08 5.43
CA VAL A 41 1.64 4.35 5.55
C VAL A 41 1.88 3.05 6.29
N PHE A 42 0.96 2.72 7.19
CA PHE A 42 0.90 1.41 7.84
C PHE A 42 -0.43 0.74 7.51
N SER A 43 -0.35 -0.51 7.06
CA SER A 43 -1.51 -1.28 6.64
C SER A 43 -1.32 -2.75 6.97
N ARG A 44 -2.43 -3.51 6.87
CA ARG A 44 -2.43 -4.94 7.11
C ARG A 44 -3.37 -5.67 6.17
N LEU A 45 -3.16 -6.97 6.05
CA LEU A 45 -3.98 -7.88 5.26
C LEU A 45 -4.17 -9.18 6.04
N PRO A 46 -5.36 -9.44 6.59
CA PRO A 46 -5.72 -10.77 7.09
C PRO A 46 -5.78 -11.75 5.92
N VAL A 47 -4.94 -12.80 5.98
CA VAL A 47 -4.79 -13.74 4.88
C VAL A 47 -5.95 -14.73 4.86
N GLY A 48 -6.79 -14.62 3.85
CA GLY A 48 -7.87 -15.55 3.54
C GLY A 48 -7.58 -16.41 2.30
N ARG A 49 -8.46 -17.38 2.03
CA ARG A 49 -8.33 -18.29 0.88
C ARG A 49 -8.18 -17.56 -0.47
N ARG A 50 -8.85 -16.41 -0.65
CA ARG A 50 -8.79 -15.59 -1.87
C ARG A 50 -7.40 -15.04 -2.19
N HIS A 51 -6.50 -15.01 -1.21
CA HIS A 51 -5.14 -14.49 -1.34
C HIS A 51 -4.12 -15.56 -1.72
N MET A 52 -4.55 -16.83 -1.77
CA MET A 52 -3.67 -17.98 -2.00
C MET A 52 -3.55 -18.32 -3.48
N ALA A 53 -2.38 -18.78 -3.87
CA ALA A 53 -2.16 -19.41 -5.17
C ALA A 53 -2.65 -20.87 -5.17
N PRO A 54 -2.94 -21.46 -6.36
CA PRO A 54 -3.40 -22.85 -6.44
C PRO A 54 -2.43 -23.88 -5.88
N ASN A 55 -1.14 -23.54 -5.78
CA ASN A 55 -0.10 -24.40 -5.18
C ASN A 55 -0.06 -24.35 -3.64
N GLY A 56 -0.98 -23.64 -2.99
CA GLY A 56 -1.08 -23.55 -1.54
C GLY A 56 -0.21 -22.48 -0.87
N PHE A 57 0.57 -21.72 -1.62
CA PHE A 57 1.32 -20.58 -1.10
C PHE A 57 0.53 -19.27 -1.21
N LEU A 58 0.90 -18.29 -0.40
CA LEU A 58 0.43 -16.91 -0.57
C LEU A 58 0.78 -16.42 -1.98
N HIS A 59 -0.22 -15.93 -2.71
CA HIS A 59 0.00 -15.45 -4.08
C HIS A 59 0.83 -14.16 -4.07
N ALA A 60 1.87 -14.10 -4.90
CA ALA A 60 2.73 -12.92 -5.01
C ALA A 60 1.94 -11.63 -5.28
N ALA A 61 0.88 -11.69 -6.11
CA ALA A 61 0.03 -10.55 -6.41
C ALA A 61 -0.70 -10.01 -5.17
N SER A 62 -1.04 -10.84 -4.17
CA SER A 62 -1.65 -10.38 -2.92
C SER A 62 -0.69 -9.52 -2.10
N VAL A 63 0.59 -9.91 -2.08
CA VAL A 63 1.66 -9.13 -1.41
C VAL A 63 1.92 -7.83 -2.15
N ILE A 64 1.97 -7.88 -3.50
CA ILE A 64 2.15 -6.70 -4.34
C ILE A 64 0.97 -5.74 -4.15
N ALA A 65 -0.28 -6.23 -4.14
CA ALA A 65 -1.45 -5.39 -3.97
C ALA A 65 -1.44 -4.63 -2.63
N LEU A 66 -1.04 -5.30 -1.54
CA LEU A 66 -0.88 -4.66 -0.23
C LEU A 66 0.19 -3.56 -0.28
N ALA A 67 1.38 -3.85 -0.81
CA ALA A 67 2.50 -2.92 -0.87
C ALA A 67 2.23 -1.74 -1.82
N ASP A 68 1.73 -2.02 -3.04
CA ASP A 68 1.46 -0.99 -4.06
C ASP A 68 0.32 -0.06 -3.62
N THR A 69 -0.75 -0.59 -3.02
CA THR A 69 -1.84 0.24 -2.48
C THR A 69 -1.34 1.14 -1.36
N SER A 70 -0.51 0.63 -0.45
CA SER A 70 0.07 1.43 0.64
C SER A 70 0.96 2.55 0.11
N CYS A 71 1.84 2.24 -0.87
CA CYS A 71 2.66 3.26 -1.54
C CYS A 71 1.80 4.27 -2.31
N GLY A 72 0.74 3.81 -2.98
CA GLY A 72 -0.18 4.67 -3.74
C GLY A 72 -0.93 5.65 -2.86
N TYR A 73 -1.48 5.20 -1.72
CA TYR A 73 -2.16 6.08 -0.77
C TYR A 73 -1.18 7.06 -0.11
N GLY A 74 0.01 6.60 0.25
CA GLY A 74 1.09 7.48 0.71
C GLY A 74 1.48 8.52 -0.34
N CYS A 75 1.61 8.13 -1.60
CA CYS A 75 1.87 9.05 -2.71
C CYS A 75 0.78 10.10 -2.84
N GLN A 76 -0.48 9.70 -2.74
CA GLN A 76 -1.64 10.59 -2.88
C GLN A 76 -1.63 11.70 -1.82
N VAL A 77 -1.38 11.37 -0.55
CA VAL A 77 -1.32 12.37 0.53
C VAL A 77 0.00 13.15 0.58
N SER A 78 1.00 12.72 -0.20
CA SER A 78 2.32 13.35 -0.33
C SER A 78 2.49 14.11 -1.66
N LEU A 79 1.40 14.33 -2.41
CA LEU A 79 1.48 15.02 -3.70
C LEU A 79 1.98 16.45 -3.52
N PRO A 80 2.87 16.94 -4.41
CA PRO A 80 3.31 18.33 -4.40
C PRO A 80 2.18 19.27 -4.81
N ALA A 81 2.30 20.53 -4.41
CA ALA A 81 1.31 21.56 -4.72
C ALA A 81 1.01 21.64 -6.25
N GLY A 82 -0.28 21.70 -6.58
CA GLY A 82 -0.78 21.77 -7.95
C GLY A 82 -0.86 20.42 -8.68
N ALA A 83 -0.39 19.33 -8.09
CA ALA A 83 -0.61 18.00 -8.66
C ALA A 83 -2.08 17.56 -8.52
N SER A 84 -2.55 16.75 -9.46
CA SER A 84 -3.92 16.24 -9.50
C SER A 84 -4.04 14.75 -9.23
N GLY A 85 -2.91 14.03 -9.12
CA GLY A 85 -2.87 12.59 -8.91
C GLY A 85 -1.51 12.02 -9.27
N PHE A 86 -1.48 10.70 -9.39
CA PHE A 86 -0.28 9.95 -9.77
C PHE A 86 -0.64 8.72 -10.60
N THR A 87 0.37 8.07 -11.15
CA THR A 87 0.28 6.72 -11.73
C THR A 87 1.55 5.94 -11.46
N THR A 88 1.42 4.66 -11.12
CA THR A 88 2.57 3.74 -10.98
C THR A 88 3.17 3.47 -12.36
N VAL A 89 4.46 3.72 -12.53
CA VAL A 89 5.18 3.47 -13.79
C VAL A 89 6.13 2.28 -13.71
N GLU A 90 6.52 1.90 -12.50
CA GLU A 90 7.43 0.78 -12.29
C GLU A 90 7.27 0.26 -10.87
N LEU A 91 7.40 -1.03 -10.69
CA LEU A 91 7.56 -1.66 -9.39
C LEU A 91 8.53 -2.84 -9.45
N LYS A 92 9.18 -3.09 -8.32
CA LYS A 92 9.98 -4.29 -8.09
C LYS A 92 9.65 -4.86 -6.73
N SER A 93 9.47 -6.18 -6.65
CA SER A 93 9.30 -6.89 -5.38
C SER A 93 10.25 -8.08 -5.30
N ASN A 94 10.88 -8.26 -4.14
CA ASN A 94 11.67 -9.44 -3.79
C ASN A 94 10.92 -10.20 -2.71
N PHE A 95 10.56 -11.46 -2.99
CA PHE A 95 9.85 -12.32 -2.06
C PHE A 95 10.85 -13.22 -1.32
N MET A 96 10.83 -13.17 0.00
CA MET A 96 11.75 -13.90 0.89
C MET A 96 11.05 -14.88 1.81
N GLY A 97 9.72 -14.91 1.78
CA GLY A 97 8.92 -15.79 2.61
C GLY A 97 7.49 -15.93 2.11
N THR A 98 6.69 -16.67 2.87
CA THR A 98 5.27 -16.90 2.57
C THR A 98 4.44 -16.89 3.84
N ALA A 99 3.13 -16.81 3.67
CA ALA A 99 2.13 -16.92 4.72
C ALA A 99 1.05 -17.93 4.32
N THR A 100 0.23 -18.31 5.28
CA THR A 100 -0.89 -19.25 5.13
C THR A 100 -2.20 -18.59 5.52
N VAL A 101 -3.32 -19.23 5.19
CA VAL A 101 -4.65 -18.78 5.63
C VAL A 101 -4.69 -18.67 7.15
N GLY A 102 -5.17 -17.54 7.66
CA GLY A 102 -5.22 -17.21 9.10
C GLY A 102 -4.04 -16.36 9.59
N ASP A 103 -2.95 -16.26 8.84
CA ASP A 103 -1.89 -15.30 9.13
C ASP A 103 -2.36 -13.86 8.86
N VAL A 104 -1.68 -12.89 9.47
CA VAL A 104 -1.87 -11.47 9.18
C VAL A 104 -0.57 -10.91 8.61
N LEU A 105 -0.65 -10.26 7.46
CA LEU A 105 0.44 -9.46 6.94
C LEU A 105 0.35 -8.03 7.46
N THR A 106 1.49 -7.44 7.74
CA THR A 106 1.64 -6.00 7.97
C THR A 106 2.50 -5.41 6.87
N CYS A 107 2.21 -4.18 6.49
CA CYS A 107 2.98 -3.44 5.51
C CYS A 107 3.33 -2.08 6.09
N ARG A 108 4.59 -1.72 6.01
CA ARG A 108 5.07 -0.36 6.21
C ARG A 108 5.57 0.16 4.87
N ALA A 109 4.98 1.24 4.37
CA ALA A 109 5.45 1.96 3.20
C ALA A 109 6.01 3.32 3.61
N TRP A 110 7.07 3.79 2.92
CA TRP A 110 7.67 5.09 3.21
C TRP A 110 8.22 5.76 1.95
N LEU A 111 8.18 7.09 1.97
CA LEU A 111 8.69 7.93 0.89
C LEU A 111 10.22 7.94 0.92
N VAL A 112 10.85 7.50 -0.16
CA VAL A 112 12.32 7.54 -0.35
C VAL A 112 12.73 8.83 -1.07
N HIS A 113 11.93 9.22 -2.08
CA HIS A 113 12.17 10.43 -2.85
C HIS A 113 10.84 11.11 -3.20
N GLY A 114 10.69 12.39 -2.84
CA GLY A 114 9.54 13.20 -3.16
C GLY A 114 9.91 14.34 -4.11
N GLY A 115 9.81 14.11 -5.42
CA GLY A 115 10.08 15.10 -6.45
C GLY A 115 8.81 15.73 -7.04
N ARG A 116 9.00 16.75 -7.87
CA ARG A 116 7.89 17.41 -8.55
C ARG A 116 7.19 16.50 -9.57
N SER A 117 7.95 15.68 -10.29
CA SER A 117 7.44 14.82 -11.38
C SER A 117 7.38 13.35 -11.02
N THR A 118 8.13 12.92 -10.02
CA THR A 118 8.21 11.52 -9.59
C THR A 118 8.34 11.42 -8.08
N GLN A 119 7.77 10.34 -7.54
CA GLN A 119 8.05 9.89 -6.16
C GLN A 119 8.55 8.44 -6.22
N VAL A 120 9.49 8.11 -5.34
CA VAL A 120 9.95 6.74 -5.13
C VAL A 120 9.53 6.32 -3.73
N TRP A 121 8.87 5.17 -3.65
CA TRP A 121 8.38 4.60 -2.41
C TRP A 121 8.96 3.22 -2.20
N ASP A 122 9.33 2.93 -0.97
CA ASP A 122 9.66 1.58 -0.50
C ASP A 122 8.54 1.05 0.38
N ALA A 123 8.37 -0.27 0.37
CA ALA A 123 7.53 -0.94 1.34
C ALA A 123 8.16 -2.25 1.81
N GLU A 124 7.96 -2.57 3.07
CA GLU A 124 8.29 -3.86 3.66
C GLU A 124 7.01 -4.55 4.10
N VAL A 125 6.82 -5.78 3.63
CA VAL A 125 5.72 -6.64 4.05
C VAL A 125 6.25 -7.70 4.99
N ARG A 126 5.65 -7.81 6.18
CA ARG A 126 6.01 -8.77 7.22
C ARG A 126 4.82 -9.66 7.56
N LYS A 127 5.09 -10.86 8.03
CA LYS A 127 4.10 -11.71 8.69
C LYS A 127 4.12 -11.41 10.19
N LEU A 128 2.96 -11.02 10.73
CA LEU A 128 2.83 -10.79 12.16
C LEU A 128 3.09 -12.09 12.92
N HIS A 129 3.85 -12.02 14.01
CA HIS A 129 4.11 -13.19 14.83
C HIS A 129 2.93 -13.44 15.78
N PRO A 130 2.41 -14.67 15.88
CA PRO A 130 1.23 -14.95 16.71
C PRO A 130 1.50 -14.88 18.24
N SER A 131 2.76 -14.74 18.67
CA SER A 131 3.11 -14.71 20.09
C SER A 131 3.21 -13.29 20.64
N PRO A 132 2.51 -12.97 21.76
CA PRO A 132 2.63 -11.69 22.44
C PRO A 132 4.00 -11.46 23.11
N HIS A 133 4.87 -12.46 23.16
CA HIS A 133 6.22 -12.40 23.74
C HIS A 133 7.34 -12.30 22.69
N SER A 134 7.01 -12.27 21.40
CA SER A 134 7.98 -11.90 20.36
C SER A 134 8.07 -10.37 20.31
N ASP A 135 9.25 -9.85 20.01
CA ASP A 135 9.57 -8.41 19.95
C ASP A 135 8.76 -7.60 18.91
N GLY A 136 7.56 -8.07 18.57
CA GLY A 136 6.59 -7.43 17.65
C GLY A 136 7.00 -7.45 16.19
N GLU A 137 8.26 -7.66 15.88
CA GLU A 137 8.76 -7.70 14.51
C GLU A 137 8.60 -9.09 13.90
N GLY A 138 7.53 -9.26 13.11
CA GLY A 138 7.30 -10.47 12.33
C GLY A 138 8.38 -10.70 11.26
N LYS A 139 8.40 -11.92 10.68
CA LYS A 139 9.33 -12.26 9.60
C LYS A 139 9.04 -11.45 8.35
N THR A 140 10.06 -10.80 7.77
CA THR A 140 9.97 -10.12 6.46
C THR A 140 9.63 -11.14 5.37
N LEU A 141 8.54 -10.88 4.63
CA LEU A 141 8.09 -11.68 3.51
C LEU A 141 8.47 -11.08 2.17
N ALA A 142 8.45 -9.76 2.07
CA ALA A 142 8.83 -9.08 0.84
C ALA A 142 9.40 -7.69 1.11
N LEU A 143 10.31 -7.29 0.22
CA LEU A 143 10.75 -5.91 0.04
C LEU A 143 10.24 -5.44 -1.32
N PHE A 144 9.64 -4.26 -1.32
CA PHE A 144 8.98 -3.68 -2.48
C PHE A 144 9.50 -2.26 -2.71
N ARG A 145 9.63 -1.86 -3.96
CA ARG A 145 9.89 -0.49 -4.39
C ARG A 145 9.04 -0.17 -5.59
N CYS A 146 8.50 1.04 -5.65
CA CYS A 146 7.83 1.54 -6.85
C CYS A 146 8.21 2.99 -7.14
N THR A 147 8.05 3.36 -8.41
CA THR A 147 8.13 4.74 -8.89
C THR A 147 6.75 5.19 -9.32
N GLN A 148 6.32 6.31 -8.75
CA GLN A 148 5.06 6.98 -9.07
C GLN A 148 5.34 8.22 -9.91
N MET A 149 4.67 8.36 -11.05
CA MET A 149 4.69 9.59 -11.84
C MET A 149 3.59 10.53 -11.34
N VAL A 150 3.96 11.74 -10.96
CA VAL A 150 3.04 12.78 -10.50
C VAL A 150 2.34 13.40 -11.71
N LEU A 151 1.02 13.49 -11.63
CA LEU A 151 0.17 14.02 -12.69
C LEU A 151 -0.28 15.45 -12.34
N TYR A 152 -0.33 16.30 -13.35
CA TYR A 152 -0.80 17.67 -13.23
C TYR A 152 -1.98 17.91 -14.16
N PRO A 153 -2.91 18.84 -13.81
CA PRO A 153 -3.97 19.23 -14.71
C PRO A 153 -3.40 19.73 -16.05
N LYS A 154 -4.03 19.34 -17.15
CA LYS A 154 -3.70 19.94 -18.45
C LYS A 154 -4.01 21.42 -18.39
N LYS A 155 -3.08 22.27 -18.84
CA LYS A 155 -3.39 23.69 -19.08
C LYS A 155 -4.57 23.74 -20.05
N ALA A 156 -5.61 24.50 -19.70
CA ALA A 156 -6.65 24.83 -20.65
C ALA A 156 -5.98 25.53 -21.84
N SER A 157 -6.11 24.95 -23.02
CA SER A 157 -5.66 25.55 -24.30
C SER A 157 -6.60 26.63 -24.72
#